data_a1b390016d5b15eb5b9c2f256dd9876a
#
_entry.id   a1b390016d5b15eb5b9c2f256dd9876a
#
_cell.length_a   1.000
_cell.length_b   1.000
_cell.length_c   1.000
_cell.angle_alpha   90.00
_cell.angle_beta   90.00
_cell.angle_gamma   90.00
#
_symmetry.space_group_name_H-M   'P 1'
#
loop_
_entity.id
_entity.type
_entity.pdbx_description
1 polymer ?
#
loop_
_entity_poly.entity_id
_entity_poly.type
_entity_poly.pdbx_seq_one_letter_code
_entity_poly.pdbx_strand_id
1 'polypeptide(L)'
;MRKVVDGDITNDQMTGEFYLQLNGYNEPVALSNLSTGMKSFVILKMLLEKGSLSEKDVVILDEPEIHLHPQWQIAYAELLVLLQKQFDLSVVVTTHSPYFVDAINLFSCKYATDSSVNYYISSVDNNRVNMKNVTDNIEEIYKKMVSPIETLDTLRYELNNG
;
A
#
# COMPACT_ATOMS: atom_id res chain seq x y z
N MET A 1 10.99 0.82 10.02
CA MET A 1 10.94 2.14 9.36
C MET A 1 12.32 2.71 9.03
N ARG A 2 13.30 2.74 9.92
CA ARG A 2 14.65 3.27 9.63
C ARG A 2 15.33 2.68 8.38
N LYS A 3 14.97 1.47 7.95
CA LYS A 3 15.52 0.85 6.73
C LYS A 3 14.95 1.45 5.42
N VAL A 4 13.84 2.16 5.49
CA VAL A 4 13.13 2.70 4.32
C VAL A 4 13.24 4.21 4.24
N VAL A 5 13.05 4.89 5.37
CA VAL A 5 13.21 6.35 5.50
C VAL A 5 14.16 6.62 6.67
N ASP A 6 15.44 6.74 6.36
CA ASP A 6 16.48 7.01 7.35
C ASP A 6 16.75 8.51 7.42
N GLY A 7 16.00 9.19 8.27
CA GLY A 7 16.08 10.63 8.45
C GLY A 7 15.00 11.13 9.41
N ASP A 8 15.08 12.40 9.78
CA ASP A 8 14.14 13.04 10.69
C ASP A 8 13.22 13.99 9.93
N ILE A 9 11.96 14.08 10.39
CA ILE A 9 10.98 14.96 9.78
C ILE A 9 10.86 16.23 10.63
N THR A 10 11.16 17.37 10.01
CA THR A 10 11.06 18.69 10.64
C THR A 10 9.95 19.51 9.98
N ASN A 11 9.41 20.47 10.72
CA ASN A 11 8.40 21.41 10.22
C ASN A 11 8.95 22.83 10.38
N ASP A 12 8.92 23.58 9.29
CA ASP A 12 9.13 25.03 9.34
C ASP A 12 7.86 25.70 9.88
N GLN A 13 7.95 26.28 11.07
CA GLN A 13 6.82 26.93 11.73
C GLN A 13 6.33 28.20 11.02
N MET A 14 7.16 28.83 10.18
CA MET A 14 6.78 30.06 9.46
C MET A 14 6.00 29.75 8.19
N THR A 15 6.42 28.72 7.45
CA THR A 15 5.79 28.33 6.18
C THR A 15 4.78 27.19 6.33
N GLY A 16 4.85 26.44 7.43
CA GLY A 16 4.08 25.20 7.64
C GLY A 16 4.56 24.03 6.78
N GLU A 17 5.66 24.20 6.05
CA GLU A 17 6.20 23.17 5.16
C GLU A 17 6.98 22.11 5.94
N PHE A 18 6.85 20.86 5.52
CA PHE A 18 7.58 19.74 6.10
C PHE A 18 8.82 19.41 5.29
N TYR A 19 9.89 19.06 5.98
CA TYR A 19 11.18 18.70 5.41
C TYR A 19 11.64 17.35 5.96
N LEU A 20 12.28 16.56 5.10
CA LEU A 20 12.96 15.33 5.46
C LEU A 20 14.46 15.58 5.47
N GLN A 21 15.08 15.50 6.65
CA GLN A 21 16.53 15.50 6.81
C GLN A 21 17.02 14.06 6.76
N LEU A 22 17.56 13.66 5.62
CA LEU A 22 18.16 12.34 5.45
C LEU A 22 19.53 12.27 6.13
N ASN A 23 19.83 11.15 6.76
CA ASN A 23 21.14 10.91 7.35
C ASN A 23 22.23 10.90 6.28
N GLY A 24 23.30 11.67 6.50
CA GLY A 24 24.41 11.82 5.57
C GLY A 24 24.23 12.89 4.48
N TYR A 25 23.11 13.62 4.49
CA TYR A 25 22.88 14.77 3.60
C TYR A 25 22.90 16.05 4.40
N ASN A 26 23.54 17.09 3.85
CA ASN A 26 23.69 18.37 4.56
C ASN A 26 22.43 19.23 4.52
N GLU A 27 21.59 19.07 3.51
CA GLU A 27 20.38 19.90 3.35
C GLU A 27 19.11 19.05 3.45
N PRO A 28 18.10 19.56 4.17
CA PRO A 28 16.80 18.88 4.22
C PRO A 28 16.07 19.02 2.88
N VAL A 29 15.33 17.98 2.52
CA VAL A 29 14.50 17.96 1.31
C VAL A 29 13.06 18.28 1.67
N ALA A 30 12.47 19.30 1.03
CA ALA A 30 11.06 19.59 1.20
C ALA A 30 10.20 18.39 0.78
N LEU A 31 9.15 18.10 1.53
CA LEU A 31 8.23 16.98 1.19
C LEU A 31 7.62 17.14 -0.20
N SER A 32 7.36 18.40 -0.62
CA SER A 32 6.88 18.73 -1.97
C SER A 32 7.79 18.17 -3.06
N ASN A 33 9.10 18.11 -2.84
CA ASN A 33 10.13 17.67 -3.79
C ASN A 33 10.41 16.16 -3.76
N LEU A 34 9.83 15.42 -2.82
CA LEU A 34 9.95 13.97 -2.81
C LEU A 34 9.12 13.31 -3.91
N SER A 35 9.57 12.17 -4.40
CA SER A 35 8.73 11.34 -5.28
C SER A 35 7.44 10.94 -4.54
N THR A 36 6.36 10.74 -5.28
CA THR A 36 5.05 10.38 -4.71
C THR A 36 5.14 9.10 -3.87
N GLY A 37 5.89 8.10 -4.35
CA GLY A 37 6.10 6.87 -3.59
C GLY A 37 6.84 7.10 -2.26
N MET A 38 7.89 7.96 -2.24
CA MET A 38 8.58 8.30 -1.01
C MET A 38 7.66 9.04 -0.03
N LYS A 39 6.77 9.91 -0.55
CA LYS A 39 5.78 10.62 0.28
C LYS A 39 4.90 9.67 1.07
N SER A 40 4.47 8.54 0.48
CA SER A 40 3.64 7.54 1.17
C SER A 40 4.34 7.00 2.42
N PHE A 41 5.62 6.66 2.34
CA PHE A 41 6.40 6.22 3.50
C PHE A 41 6.63 7.33 4.53
N VAL A 42 6.91 8.55 4.06
CA VAL A 42 7.14 9.70 4.95
C VAL A 42 5.87 10.07 5.70
N ILE A 43 4.70 10.03 5.05
CA ILE A 43 3.41 10.28 5.71
C ILE A 43 3.16 9.26 6.82
N LEU A 44 3.36 7.97 6.57
CA LEU A 44 3.23 6.96 7.62
C LEU A 44 4.21 7.20 8.77
N LYS A 45 5.45 7.57 8.46
CA LYS A 45 6.44 7.92 9.48
C LYS A 45 6.00 9.11 10.31
N MET A 46 5.48 10.17 9.67
CA MET A 46 4.96 11.35 10.37
C MET A 46 3.81 11.01 11.31
N LEU A 47 2.85 10.20 10.87
CA LEU A 47 1.72 9.78 11.69
C LEU A 47 2.18 9.05 12.95
N LEU A 48 3.22 8.22 12.81
CA LEU A 48 3.81 7.50 13.94
C LEU A 48 4.57 8.42 14.89
N GLU A 49 5.47 9.26 14.37
CA GLU A 49 6.35 10.10 15.21
C GLU A 49 5.59 11.21 15.94
N LYS A 50 4.51 11.70 15.33
CA LYS A 50 3.65 12.72 15.96
C LYS A 50 2.59 12.14 16.90
N GLY A 51 2.54 10.82 17.07
CA GLY A 51 1.52 10.17 17.88
C GLY A 51 0.09 10.40 17.35
N SER A 52 -0.04 10.63 16.03
CA SER A 52 -1.34 10.81 15.38
C SER A 52 -2.05 9.48 15.11
N LEU A 53 -1.36 8.34 15.29
CA LEU A 53 -1.93 7.01 15.27
C LEU A 53 -2.03 6.49 16.70
N SER A 54 -3.24 6.19 17.14
CA SER A 54 -3.56 5.61 18.43
C SER A 54 -4.02 4.17 18.27
N GLU A 55 -4.04 3.42 19.37
CA GLU A 55 -4.61 2.08 19.38
C GLU A 55 -6.07 2.09 18.91
N LYS A 56 -6.43 1.12 18.06
CA LYS A 56 -7.77 0.91 17.49
C LYS A 56 -8.26 2.00 16.53
N ASP A 57 -7.37 2.88 16.08
CA ASP A 57 -7.73 3.85 15.06
C ASP A 57 -8.09 3.15 13.74
N VAL A 58 -8.86 3.87 12.91
CA VAL A 58 -9.21 3.46 11.55
C VAL A 58 -8.32 4.19 10.56
N VAL A 59 -7.66 3.44 9.70
CA VAL A 59 -6.82 3.96 8.62
C VAL A 59 -7.38 3.49 7.28
N ILE A 60 -7.73 4.43 6.42
CA ILE A 60 -8.24 4.15 5.08
C ILE A 60 -7.19 4.62 4.07
N LEU A 61 -6.74 3.71 3.22
CA LEU A 61 -5.72 3.92 2.20
C LEU A 61 -6.28 3.55 0.84
N ASP A 62 -6.30 4.51 -0.07
CA ASP A 62 -6.74 4.33 -1.44
C ASP A 62 -5.52 4.22 -2.35
N GLU A 63 -5.31 3.03 -2.93
CA GLU A 63 -4.18 2.69 -3.80
C GLU A 63 -2.81 3.20 -3.29
N PRO A 64 -2.42 2.92 -2.05
CA PRO A 64 -1.22 3.52 -1.46
C PRO A 64 0.07 3.12 -2.18
N GLU A 65 0.02 2.08 -2.99
CA GLU A 65 1.15 1.51 -3.72
C GLU A 65 1.31 2.03 -5.16
N ILE A 66 0.37 2.83 -5.70
CA ILE A 66 0.29 3.16 -7.13
C ILE A 66 1.57 3.78 -7.71
N HIS A 67 2.31 4.52 -6.90
CA HIS A 67 3.57 5.17 -7.30
C HIS A 67 4.82 4.46 -6.80
N LEU A 68 4.66 3.24 -6.25
CA LEU A 68 5.76 2.45 -5.73
C LEU A 68 6.25 1.43 -6.75
N HIS A 69 7.57 1.32 -6.91
CA HIS A 69 8.16 0.18 -7.59
C HIS A 69 7.75 -1.13 -6.88
N PRO A 70 7.53 -2.26 -7.59
CA PRO A 70 7.06 -3.51 -6.97
C PRO A 70 7.80 -3.94 -5.70
N GLN A 71 9.13 -3.76 -5.66
CA GLN A 71 9.92 -4.04 -4.44
C GLN A 71 9.53 -3.17 -3.24
N TRP A 72 9.17 -1.91 -3.49
CA TRP A 72 8.73 -0.99 -2.45
C TRP A 72 7.29 -1.24 -2.02
N GLN A 73 6.45 -1.78 -2.92
CA GLN A 73 5.09 -2.24 -2.58
C GLN A 73 5.15 -3.36 -1.52
N ILE A 74 6.09 -4.31 -1.69
CA ILE A 74 6.31 -5.38 -0.71
C ILE A 74 6.71 -4.80 0.65
N ALA A 75 7.65 -3.86 0.68
CA ALA A 75 8.10 -3.22 1.92
C ALA A 75 6.97 -2.39 2.60
N TYR A 76 6.13 -1.74 1.79
CA TYR A 76 5.01 -0.96 2.28
C TYR A 76 3.91 -1.85 2.88
N ALA A 77 3.62 -2.98 2.23
CA ALA A 77 2.70 -4.00 2.74
C ALA A 77 3.17 -4.58 4.08
N GLU A 78 4.46 -4.94 4.20
CA GLU A 78 5.04 -5.42 5.47
C GLU A 78 4.87 -4.37 6.57
N LEU A 79 5.12 -3.11 6.25
CA LEU A 79 4.98 -2.01 7.20
C LEU A 79 3.52 -1.86 7.67
N LEU A 80 2.54 -1.92 6.77
CA LEU A 80 1.12 -1.81 7.13
C LEU A 80 0.69 -2.95 8.06
N VAL A 81 1.07 -4.19 7.76
CA VAL A 81 0.75 -5.34 8.62
C VAL A 81 1.39 -5.20 10.00
N LEU A 82 2.63 -4.71 10.08
CA LEU A 82 3.29 -4.46 11.36
C LEU A 82 2.61 -3.34 12.16
N LEU A 83 2.17 -2.26 11.50
CA LEU A 83 1.45 -1.17 12.15
C LEU A 83 0.08 -1.62 12.64
N GLN A 84 -0.65 -2.37 11.83
CA GLN A 84 -1.92 -2.97 12.21
C GLN A 84 -1.75 -3.80 13.48
N LYS A 85 -0.76 -4.70 13.50
CA LYS A 85 -0.48 -5.55 14.66
C LYS A 85 -0.07 -4.75 15.91
N GLN A 86 0.80 -3.75 15.73
CA GLN A 86 1.37 -2.99 16.86
C GLN A 86 0.35 -2.09 17.55
N PHE A 87 -0.59 -1.52 16.80
CA PHE A 87 -1.56 -0.54 17.28
C PHE A 87 -2.99 -1.08 17.26
N ASP A 88 -3.20 -2.36 16.92
CA ASP A 88 -4.53 -2.96 16.77
C ASP A 88 -5.45 -2.12 15.85
N LEU A 89 -4.87 -1.62 14.73
CA LEU A 89 -5.57 -0.73 13.81
C LEU A 89 -6.63 -1.48 13.00
N SER A 90 -7.71 -0.78 12.66
CA SER A 90 -8.63 -1.18 11.59
C SER A 90 -8.15 -0.56 10.27
N VAL A 91 -7.54 -1.35 9.40
CA VAL A 91 -6.98 -0.85 8.13
C VAL A 91 -7.86 -1.29 6.97
N VAL A 92 -8.32 -0.32 6.18
CA VAL A 92 -9.03 -0.54 4.90
C VAL A 92 -8.11 -0.10 3.77
N VAL A 93 -7.86 -0.99 2.82
CA VAL A 93 -7.00 -0.70 1.66
C VAL A 93 -7.73 -1.05 0.38
N THR A 94 -7.72 -0.13 -0.58
CA THR A 94 -8.03 -0.45 -1.99
C THR A 94 -6.72 -0.65 -2.74
N THR A 95 -6.68 -1.57 -3.69
CA THR A 95 -5.48 -1.82 -4.49
C THR A 95 -5.82 -2.49 -5.82
N HIS A 96 -5.01 -2.20 -6.84
CA HIS A 96 -5.00 -2.90 -8.12
C HIS A 96 -3.69 -3.69 -8.35
N SER A 97 -2.81 -3.75 -7.37
CA SER A 97 -1.53 -4.45 -7.48
C SER A 97 -1.59 -5.89 -6.94
N PRO A 98 -1.38 -6.90 -7.79
CA PRO A 98 -1.27 -8.29 -7.33
C PRO A 98 -0.09 -8.49 -6.37
N TYR A 99 1.01 -7.77 -6.57
CA TYR A 99 2.18 -7.84 -5.68
C TYR A 99 1.86 -7.33 -4.28
N PHE A 100 1.03 -6.29 -4.20
CA PHE A 100 0.64 -5.71 -2.92
C PHE A 100 -0.32 -6.62 -2.15
N VAL A 101 -1.32 -7.20 -2.84
CA VAL A 101 -2.24 -8.19 -2.24
C VAL A 101 -1.47 -9.41 -1.73
N ASP A 102 -0.57 -9.96 -2.55
CA ASP A 102 0.23 -11.13 -2.19
C ASP A 102 1.14 -10.84 -0.99
N ALA A 103 1.77 -9.67 -0.96
CA ALA A 103 2.59 -9.24 0.15
C ALA A 103 1.79 -9.07 1.44
N ILE A 104 0.59 -8.46 1.41
CA ILE A 104 -0.30 -8.36 2.58
C ILE A 104 -0.65 -9.77 3.09
N ASN A 105 -1.04 -10.68 2.20
CA ASN A 105 -1.38 -12.05 2.57
C ASN A 105 -0.20 -12.78 3.22
N LEU A 106 0.98 -12.72 2.58
CA LEU A 106 2.19 -13.36 3.08
C LEU A 106 2.61 -12.82 4.46
N PHE A 107 2.64 -11.49 4.62
CA PHE A 107 3.07 -10.88 5.87
C PHE A 107 2.03 -11.05 6.99
N SER A 108 0.74 -11.09 6.66
CA SER A 108 -0.30 -11.41 7.64
C SER A 108 -0.11 -12.82 8.21
N CYS A 109 0.17 -13.81 7.38
CA CYS A 109 0.52 -15.15 7.83
C CYS A 109 1.83 -15.15 8.64
N LYS A 110 2.88 -14.48 8.15
CA LYS A 110 4.18 -14.39 8.82
C LYS A 110 4.09 -13.83 10.24
N TYR A 111 3.21 -12.84 10.43
CA TYR A 111 3.05 -12.16 11.71
C TYR A 111 1.85 -12.64 12.51
N ALA A 112 1.17 -13.71 12.07
CA ALA A 112 0.00 -14.32 12.71
C ALA A 112 -1.15 -13.30 12.95
N THR A 113 -1.48 -12.54 11.93
CA THR A 113 -2.62 -11.62 11.87
C THR A 113 -3.61 -11.99 10.76
N ASP A 114 -3.37 -13.09 10.05
CA ASP A 114 -4.17 -13.58 8.92
C ASP A 114 -5.66 -13.80 9.28
N SER A 115 -5.96 -14.24 10.48
CA SER A 115 -7.35 -14.40 10.96
C SER A 115 -8.12 -13.07 11.08
N SER A 116 -7.42 -11.93 11.05
CA SER A 116 -8.00 -10.59 11.14
C SER A 116 -8.09 -9.90 9.78
N VAL A 117 -7.64 -10.55 8.70
CA VAL A 117 -7.66 -9.98 7.35
C VAL A 117 -8.83 -10.52 6.56
N ASN A 118 -9.54 -9.62 5.88
CA ASN A 118 -10.64 -9.97 4.98
C ASN A 118 -10.37 -9.39 3.59
N TYR A 119 -10.67 -10.19 2.57
CA TYR A 119 -10.47 -9.82 1.17
C TYR A 119 -11.81 -9.68 0.46
N TYR A 120 -11.94 -8.62 -0.32
CA TYR A 120 -13.16 -8.33 -1.07
C TYR A 120 -12.85 -8.00 -2.52
N ILE A 121 -13.72 -8.44 -3.43
CA ILE A 121 -13.70 -8.04 -4.85
C ILE A 121 -14.91 -7.14 -5.10
N SER A 122 -14.66 -5.98 -5.72
CA SER A 122 -15.72 -5.14 -6.26
C SER A 122 -16.08 -5.57 -7.68
N SER A 123 -17.35 -5.53 -8.02
CA SER A 123 -17.86 -5.72 -9.38
C SER A 123 -18.98 -4.73 -9.65
N VAL A 124 -19.15 -4.32 -10.91
CA VAL A 124 -20.25 -3.46 -11.33
C VAL A 124 -21.24 -4.32 -12.11
N ASP A 125 -22.47 -4.39 -11.67
CA ASP A 125 -23.58 -5.03 -12.34
C ASP A 125 -24.80 -4.11 -12.33
N ASN A 126 -25.42 -3.89 -13.50
CA ASN A 126 -26.60 -3.01 -13.65
C ASN A 126 -26.44 -1.64 -12.97
N ASN A 127 -25.31 -0.95 -13.15
CA ASN A 127 -24.95 0.30 -12.49
C ASN A 127 -24.89 0.26 -10.96
N ARG A 128 -24.77 -0.93 -10.38
CA ARG A 128 -24.58 -1.12 -8.93
C ARG A 128 -23.21 -1.71 -8.66
N VAL A 129 -22.54 -1.19 -7.65
CA VAL A 129 -21.32 -1.78 -7.14
C VAL A 129 -21.66 -2.87 -6.14
N ASN A 130 -21.21 -4.08 -6.40
CA ASN A 130 -21.32 -5.21 -5.49
C ASN A 130 -19.96 -5.54 -4.92
N MET A 131 -19.92 -5.85 -3.62
CA MET A 131 -18.72 -6.31 -2.92
C MET A 131 -18.92 -7.78 -2.55
N LYS A 132 -18.00 -8.64 -3.02
CA LYS A 132 -17.99 -10.07 -2.69
C LYS A 132 -16.83 -10.34 -1.74
N ASN A 133 -17.12 -10.96 -0.58
CA ASN A 133 -16.06 -11.48 0.28
C ASN A 133 -15.44 -12.73 -0.37
N VAL A 134 -14.11 -12.73 -0.49
CA VAL A 134 -13.31 -13.80 -1.08
C VAL A 134 -12.16 -14.23 -0.18
N THR A 135 -12.29 -14.00 1.11
CA THR A 135 -11.26 -14.33 2.11
C THR A 135 -10.87 -15.82 2.05
N ASP A 136 -11.85 -16.71 1.88
CA ASP A 136 -11.60 -18.15 1.76
C ASP A 136 -11.11 -18.56 0.36
N ASN A 137 -11.10 -17.65 -0.61
CA ASN A 137 -10.70 -17.92 -1.99
C ASN A 137 -10.02 -16.70 -2.63
N ILE A 138 -8.88 -16.32 -2.08
CA ILE A 138 -8.08 -15.16 -2.55
C ILE A 138 -7.63 -15.32 -4.03
N GLU A 139 -7.63 -16.55 -4.56
CA GLU A 139 -7.29 -16.79 -5.95
C GLU A 139 -8.22 -16.07 -6.94
N GLU A 140 -9.46 -15.78 -6.55
CA GLU A 140 -10.37 -15.00 -7.39
C GLU A 140 -9.84 -13.57 -7.63
N ILE A 141 -9.14 -12.98 -6.65
CA ILE A 141 -8.49 -11.67 -6.81
C ILE A 141 -7.39 -11.77 -7.86
N TYR A 142 -6.51 -12.76 -7.74
CA TYR A 142 -5.41 -12.93 -8.70
C TYR A 142 -5.92 -13.16 -10.10
N LYS A 143 -6.92 -14.03 -10.31
CA LYS A 143 -7.56 -14.25 -11.61
C LYS A 143 -8.08 -12.95 -12.21
N LYS A 144 -8.76 -12.12 -11.42
CA LYS A 144 -9.26 -10.83 -11.89
C LYS A 144 -8.13 -9.88 -12.27
N MET A 145 -7.05 -9.84 -11.49
CA MET A 145 -5.91 -8.96 -11.73
C MET A 145 -5.05 -9.37 -12.92
N VAL A 146 -4.98 -10.67 -13.25
CA VAL A 146 -4.21 -11.17 -14.40
C VAL A 146 -5.03 -11.27 -15.69
N SER A 147 -6.34 -11.15 -15.65
CA SER A 147 -7.21 -11.24 -16.84
C SER A 147 -6.81 -10.30 -18.00
N PRO A 148 -6.25 -9.08 -17.79
CA PRO A 148 -5.72 -8.27 -18.88
C PRO A 148 -4.55 -8.93 -19.63
N ILE A 149 -3.75 -9.77 -18.96
CA ILE A 149 -2.63 -10.49 -19.58
C ILE A 149 -3.18 -11.54 -20.54
N GLU A 150 -4.22 -12.27 -20.15
CA GLU A 150 -4.89 -13.27 -21.01
C GLU A 150 -5.46 -12.61 -22.27
N THR A 151 -6.03 -11.40 -22.14
CA THR A 151 -6.50 -10.60 -23.29
C THR A 151 -5.34 -10.26 -24.23
N LEU A 152 -4.20 -9.82 -23.69
CA LEU A 152 -3.02 -9.49 -24.50
C LEU A 152 -2.44 -10.75 -25.19
N ASP A 153 -2.46 -11.88 -24.54
CA ASP A 153 -1.97 -13.13 -25.13
C ASP A 153 -2.88 -13.60 -26.27
N THR A 154 -4.20 -13.44 -26.14
CA THR A 154 -5.15 -13.69 -27.22
C THR A 154 -4.87 -12.80 -28.43
N LEU A 155 -4.69 -11.49 -28.22
CA LEU A 155 -4.35 -10.54 -29.29
C LEU A 155 -3.01 -10.86 -29.96
N ARG A 156 -2.00 -11.27 -29.21
CA ARG A 156 -0.71 -11.73 -29.76
C ARG A 156 -0.87 -12.96 -30.64
N TYR A 157 -1.69 -13.90 -30.21
CA TYR A 157 -1.98 -15.10 -31.00
C TYR A 157 -2.66 -14.78 -32.33
N GLU A 158 -3.65 -13.89 -32.30
CA GLU A 158 -4.35 -13.43 -33.51
C GLU A 158 -3.39 -12.73 -34.49
N LEU A 159 -2.51 -11.86 -34.00
CA LEU A 159 -1.52 -11.15 -34.82
C LEU A 159 -0.47 -12.08 -35.47
N ASN A 160 -0.14 -13.19 -34.83
CA ASN A 160 0.87 -14.13 -35.34
C ASN A 160 0.30 -15.18 -36.29
N ASN A 161 -1.02 -15.37 -36.32
CA ASN A 161 -1.69 -16.40 -37.12
C ASN A 161 -2.69 -15.82 -38.16
N GLY A 162 -2.81 -14.52 -38.28
CA GLY A 162 -3.58 -13.82 -39.32
C GLY A 162 -2.67 -13.16 -40.33
#